data_9ee5e247744358287ff13ac25d8e3171
#
_entry.id   9ee5e247744358287ff13ac25d8e3171
#
_cell.length_a   1.000
_cell.length_b   1.000
_cell.length_c   1.000
_cell.angle_alpha   90.00
_cell.angle_beta   90.00
_cell.angle_gamma   90.00
#
_symmetry.space_group_name_H-M   'P 1'
#
loop_
_entity.id
_entity.type
_entity.pdbx_description
1 polymer ?
#
loop_
_entity_poly.entity_id
_entity_poly.type
_entity_poly.pdbx_seq_one_letter_code
_entity_poly.pdbx_strand_id
1 'polypeptide(L)'
;MQNQFFQPFSTDISGISLPEKFTFPFYYQPHPLSEIAATALQNYLELQTNFDHNFGLDATQNGLVIGKMFGVLVCQNEKGELGYLWAFSGKLANENHHDYFVPTVFDMLVDNSFFRKEEDLLNAYNRKIENLEISEDYLNELEDFKKTKIQAETELQNQKNRIKEQKILRDERRIQIEATLNEEELLEFNIQLAEESKKESILLKKMTKYWKLTLQTLEEKGLVFSNELTQLKEERKAKSAALQQKLFAEYSFFNQYKEKKSLGKIFDNNPPAGAGECAAPKLLHYAFQNDLKPICMAEFWWGQSPNSEVRQHKQFYPS
;
A
#
# COMPACT_ATOMS: atom_id res chain seq x y z
N MET A 1 -18.09 -2.60 40.50
CA MET A 1 -16.63 -2.83 40.38
C MET A 1 -16.02 -1.52 39.91
N GLN A 2 -14.85 -1.14 40.44
CA GLN A 2 -14.17 0.08 39.95
C GLN A 2 -13.68 -0.21 38.54
N ASN A 3 -14.05 0.61 37.55
CA ASN A 3 -13.66 0.41 36.17
C ASN A 3 -12.15 0.68 36.05
N GLN A 4 -11.38 -0.32 35.64
CA GLN A 4 -9.92 -0.31 35.66
C GLN A 4 -9.29 0.84 34.86
N PHE A 5 -9.92 1.26 33.76
CA PHE A 5 -9.38 2.27 32.84
C PHE A 5 -10.04 3.67 33.05
N PHE A 6 -11.06 3.75 33.91
CA PHE A 6 -11.71 5.01 34.23
C PHE A 6 -10.85 5.81 35.24
N GLN A 7 -10.32 6.94 34.79
CA GLN A 7 -9.44 7.80 35.57
C GLN A 7 -10.19 9.02 36.04
N PRO A 8 -10.19 9.34 37.37
CA PRO A 8 -10.79 10.57 37.86
C PRO A 8 -9.93 11.79 37.49
N PHE A 9 -10.57 12.96 37.38
CA PHE A 9 -9.82 14.20 37.24
C PHE A 9 -9.02 14.49 38.52
N SER A 10 -7.75 14.83 38.36
CA SER A 10 -6.88 15.26 39.48
C SER A 10 -6.97 16.77 39.79
N THR A 11 -7.57 17.54 38.87
CA THR A 11 -7.76 18.98 38.96
C THR A 11 -9.22 19.28 39.25
N ASP A 12 -9.48 20.43 39.89
CA ASP A 12 -10.85 20.91 40.10
C ASP A 12 -11.50 21.29 38.78
N ILE A 13 -12.60 20.64 38.45
CA ILE A 13 -13.40 20.85 37.25
C ILE A 13 -14.79 21.43 37.54
N SER A 14 -15.07 21.79 38.78
CA SER A 14 -16.40 22.26 39.23
C SER A 14 -16.90 23.54 38.55
N GLY A 15 -15.96 24.35 38.05
CA GLY A 15 -16.25 25.58 37.29
C GLY A 15 -16.56 25.36 35.80
N ILE A 16 -16.49 24.11 35.30
CA ILE A 16 -16.68 23.81 33.86
C ILE A 16 -18.06 23.18 33.65
N SER A 17 -18.94 23.85 32.89
CA SER A 17 -20.25 23.33 32.57
C SER A 17 -20.15 22.12 31.60
N LEU A 18 -20.98 21.12 31.78
CA LEU A 18 -21.08 20.01 30.84
C LEU A 18 -21.70 20.48 29.51
N PRO A 19 -21.28 19.91 28.37
CA PRO A 19 -21.94 20.21 27.10
C PRO A 19 -23.35 19.62 27.09
N GLU A 20 -24.31 20.30 26.45
CA GLU A 20 -25.68 19.82 26.31
C GLU A 20 -25.80 18.51 25.47
N LYS A 21 -24.88 18.33 24.53
CA LYS A 21 -24.80 17.15 23.66
C LYS A 21 -23.39 16.64 23.66
N PHE A 22 -23.23 15.34 23.38
CA PHE A 22 -21.92 14.77 23.14
C PHE A 22 -21.18 15.56 22.06
N THR A 23 -19.99 16.07 22.41
CA THR A 23 -19.18 16.87 21.49
C THR A 23 -18.47 15.95 20.52
N PHE A 24 -18.77 16.11 19.25
CA PHE A 24 -18.28 15.29 18.19
C PHE A 24 -16.85 15.70 17.78
N PRO A 25 -15.92 14.78 17.59
CA PRO A 25 -14.51 15.09 17.36
C PRO A 25 -14.23 15.81 16.02
N PHE A 26 -15.22 15.91 15.13
CA PHE A 26 -15.08 16.65 13.86
C PHE A 26 -15.13 18.19 14.03
N TYR A 27 -15.46 18.71 15.22
CA TYR A 27 -15.34 20.13 15.49
C TYR A 27 -13.96 20.40 16.12
N TYR A 28 -13.19 21.27 15.50
CA TYR A 28 -11.78 21.56 15.83
C TYR A 28 -11.54 22.27 17.18
N GLN A 29 -12.55 22.46 17.97
CA GLN A 29 -12.43 23.02 19.30
C GLN A 29 -12.90 21.99 20.33
N PRO A 30 -11.97 21.27 20.95
CA PRO A 30 -12.31 20.35 22.04
C PRO A 30 -12.99 21.08 23.19
N HIS A 31 -13.87 20.37 23.89
CA HIS A 31 -14.45 20.86 25.14
C HIS A 31 -13.34 20.99 26.21
N PRO A 32 -13.35 22.01 27.09
CA PRO A 32 -12.31 22.19 28.11
C PRO A 32 -12.03 20.96 28.98
N LEU A 33 -13.04 20.14 29.28
CA LEU A 33 -12.84 18.87 29.98
C LEU A 33 -11.98 17.89 29.17
N SER A 34 -12.18 17.83 27.84
CA SER A 34 -11.37 16.98 26.95
C SER A 34 -9.94 17.51 26.82
N GLU A 35 -9.73 18.82 26.85
CA GLU A 35 -8.38 19.43 26.86
C GLU A 35 -7.62 19.08 28.14
N ILE A 36 -8.28 19.14 29.30
CA ILE A 36 -7.68 18.71 30.58
C ILE A 36 -7.29 17.22 30.51
N ALA A 37 -8.21 16.36 30.05
CA ALA A 37 -7.94 14.94 29.94
C ALA A 37 -6.80 14.64 28.92
N ALA A 38 -6.75 15.39 27.80
CA ALA A 38 -5.67 15.27 26.82
C ALA A 38 -4.31 15.74 27.37
N THR A 39 -4.31 16.83 28.17
CA THR A 39 -3.11 17.31 28.85
C THR A 39 -2.58 16.28 29.84
N ALA A 40 -3.46 15.61 30.59
CA ALA A 40 -3.07 14.54 31.50
C ALA A 40 -2.41 13.36 30.72
N LEU A 41 -2.97 12.97 29.57
CA LEU A 41 -2.38 11.94 28.70
C LEU A 41 -1.04 12.40 28.13
N GLN A 42 -0.92 13.64 27.64
CA GLN A 42 0.32 14.17 27.09
C GLN A 42 1.43 14.17 28.15
N ASN A 43 1.13 14.57 29.39
CA ASN A 43 2.08 14.52 30.51
C ASN A 43 2.50 13.05 30.81
N TYR A 44 1.57 12.11 30.76
CA TYR A 44 1.90 10.70 30.90
C TYR A 44 2.85 10.24 29.78
N LEU A 45 2.56 10.57 28.52
CA LEU A 45 3.39 10.19 27.36
C LEU A 45 4.81 10.79 27.41
N GLU A 46 4.97 11.97 28.03
CA GLU A 46 6.29 12.58 28.24
C GLU A 46 7.14 11.88 29.32
N LEU A 47 6.49 11.36 30.37
CA LEU A 47 7.16 10.86 31.54
C LEU A 47 7.19 9.34 31.66
N GLN A 48 6.40 8.62 30.87
CA GLN A 48 6.27 7.18 30.95
C GLN A 48 7.57 6.44 30.56
N THR A 49 7.79 5.29 31.20
CA THR A 49 8.86 4.34 30.93
C THR A 49 8.35 2.92 30.69
N ASN A 50 7.02 2.75 30.54
CA ASN A 50 6.36 1.45 30.45
C ASN A 50 6.52 0.79 29.07
N PHE A 51 6.77 1.60 28.03
CA PHE A 51 7.00 1.10 26.68
C PHE A 51 8.01 1.99 25.94
N ASP A 52 8.75 1.37 25.01
CA ASP A 52 9.67 2.06 24.12
C ASP A 52 9.05 2.16 22.71
N HIS A 53 8.80 3.40 22.25
CA HIS A 53 8.24 3.68 20.94
C HIS A 53 8.85 4.96 20.37
N ASN A 54 9.49 4.85 19.19
CA ASN A 54 10.09 6.01 18.55
C ASN A 54 9.02 6.88 17.86
N PHE A 55 8.59 7.91 18.56
CA PHE A 55 7.67 8.90 18.02
C PHE A 55 8.35 9.96 17.13
N GLY A 56 9.67 9.92 16.99
CA GLY A 56 10.46 10.92 16.24
C GLY A 56 10.63 12.25 16.98
N LEU A 57 10.46 12.26 18.31
CA LEU A 57 10.66 13.44 19.17
C LEU A 57 12.09 13.54 19.69
N ASP A 58 12.82 12.43 19.74
CA ASP A 58 14.22 12.34 20.13
C ASP A 58 15.04 11.82 18.93
N ALA A 59 15.93 12.67 18.39
CA ALA A 59 16.79 12.33 17.25
C ALA A 59 17.82 11.23 17.58
N THR A 60 18.04 10.91 18.85
CA THR A 60 18.99 9.86 19.27
C THR A 60 18.33 8.49 19.39
N GLN A 61 16.98 8.42 19.39
CA GLN A 61 16.25 7.17 19.50
C GLN A 61 16.32 6.38 18.18
N ASN A 62 16.73 5.12 18.25
CA ASN A 62 16.81 4.22 17.11
C ASN A 62 15.44 3.62 16.76
N GLY A 63 15.32 3.11 15.52
CA GLY A 63 14.14 2.42 15.04
C GLY A 63 13.25 3.23 14.11
N LEU A 64 12.17 2.61 13.66
CA LEU A 64 11.22 3.24 12.74
C LEU A 64 10.44 4.34 13.47
N VAL A 65 10.51 5.57 12.93
CA VAL A 65 9.76 6.70 13.45
C VAL A 65 8.28 6.59 13.08
N ILE A 66 7.42 6.49 14.09
CA ILE A 66 5.96 6.39 13.89
C ILE A 66 5.25 7.32 14.89
N GLY A 67 4.79 8.48 14.42
CA GLY A 67 3.85 9.30 15.17
C GLY A 67 2.49 8.60 15.32
N LYS A 68 1.72 8.94 16.34
CA LYS A 68 0.46 8.27 16.71
C LYS A 68 -0.66 9.24 17.01
N MET A 69 -1.89 8.83 16.67
CA MET A 69 -3.10 9.47 17.14
C MET A 69 -3.48 8.87 18.51
N PHE A 70 -3.67 9.72 19.49
CA PHE A 70 -4.22 9.38 20.81
C PHE A 70 -5.59 10.03 20.98
N GLY A 71 -6.45 9.37 21.72
CA GLY A 71 -7.79 9.86 22.04
C GLY A 71 -8.07 9.85 23.54
N VAL A 72 -8.89 10.79 23.96
CA VAL A 72 -9.45 10.89 25.30
C VAL A 72 -10.96 10.98 25.22
N LEU A 73 -11.66 10.29 26.10
CA LEU A 73 -13.12 10.35 26.24
C LEU A 73 -13.47 10.68 27.68
N VAL A 74 -14.06 11.84 27.88
CA VAL A 74 -14.65 12.19 29.19
C VAL A 74 -15.98 11.48 29.34
N CYS A 75 -16.14 10.78 30.44
CA CYS A 75 -17.33 9.99 30.77
C CYS A 75 -17.84 10.31 32.17
N GLN A 76 -19.13 9.99 32.39
CA GLN A 76 -19.76 9.95 33.69
C GLN A 76 -20.09 8.49 34.04
N ASN A 77 -19.72 8.06 35.24
CA ASN A 77 -20.06 6.72 35.74
C ASN A 77 -21.49 6.70 36.34
N GLU A 78 -21.96 5.53 36.75
CA GLU A 78 -23.29 5.32 37.33
C GLU A 78 -23.53 6.13 38.62
N LYS A 79 -22.47 6.54 39.33
CA LYS A 79 -22.57 7.38 40.54
C LYS A 79 -22.64 8.87 40.22
N GLY A 80 -22.57 9.24 38.95
CA GLY A 80 -22.51 10.64 38.52
C GLY A 80 -21.10 11.26 38.58
N GLU A 81 -20.06 10.47 38.89
CA GLU A 81 -18.70 10.95 38.96
C GLU A 81 -18.11 11.11 37.54
N LEU A 82 -17.42 12.23 37.31
CA LEU A 82 -16.72 12.48 36.04
C LEU A 82 -15.31 11.93 36.06
N GLY A 83 -14.91 11.36 34.96
CA GLY A 83 -13.55 10.88 34.71
C GLY A 83 -13.32 10.74 33.22
N TYR A 84 -12.19 10.15 32.85
CA TYR A 84 -11.83 9.99 31.44
C TYR A 84 -11.20 8.62 31.14
N LEU A 85 -11.24 8.26 29.87
CA LEU A 85 -10.61 7.09 29.29
C LEU A 85 -9.55 7.54 28.29
N TRP A 86 -8.51 6.73 28.11
CA TRP A 86 -7.44 6.92 27.14
C TRP A 86 -7.43 5.79 26.09
N ALA A 87 -7.12 6.13 24.83
CA ALA A 87 -6.87 5.17 23.77
C ALA A 87 -5.79 5.67 22.81
N PHE A 88 -5.25 4.76 22.05
CA PHE A 88 -4.37 5.04 20.91
C PHE A 88 -4.89 4.33 19.65
N SER A 89 -4.56 4.88 18.47
CA SER A 89 -4.92 4.28 17.19
C SER A 89 -3.92 3.21 16.76
N GLY A 90 -4.42 2.06 16.30
CA GLY A 90 -3.60 0.93 15.89
C GLY A 90 -2.84 0.30 17.05
N LYS A 91 -1.60 -0.13 16.80
CA LYS A 91 -0.68 -0.73 17.79
C LYS A 91 0.24 0.35 18.36
N LEU A 92 0.61 0.25 19.62
CA LEU A 92 1.62 1.08 20.26
C LEU A 92 2.78 0.19 20.73
N ALA A 93 4.02 0.52 20.38
CA ALA A 93 5.19 -0.32 20.65
C ALA A 93 5.00 -1.80 20.21
N ASN A 94 4.33 -2.03 19.07
CA ASN A 94 3.95 -3.34 18.52
C ASN A 94 2.93 -4.16 19.35
N GLU A 95 2.33 -3.57 20.35
CA GLU A 95 1.35 -4.21 21.24
C GLU A 95 -0.01 -3.52 21.18
N ASN A 96 -1.06 -4.27 21.57
CA ASN A 96 -2.43 -3.79 21.63
C ASN A 96 -2.88 -3.40 23.05
N HIS A 97 -2.13 -3.82 24.07
CA HIS A 97 -2.46 -3.63 25.49
C HIS A 97 -1.36 -2.84 26.18
N HIS A 98 -1.74 -1.74 26.80
CA HIS A 98 -0.88 -0.93 27.65
C HIS A 98 -1.66 -0.46 28.89
N ASP A 99 -0.94 -0.27 29.99
CA ASP A 99 -1.51 0.26 31.21
C ASP A 99 -2.21 1.61 30.97
N TYR A 100 -3.35 1.80 31.62
CA TYR A 100 -4.21 3.00 31.54
C TYR A 100 -4.98 3.20 30.23
N PHE A 101 -4.70 2.44 29.15
CA PHE A 101 -5.41 2.53 27.88
C PHE A 101 -6.49 1.48 27.77
N VAL A 102 -7.66 1.87 27.27
CA VAL A 102 -8.73 0.91 27.00
C VAL A 102 -8.26 -0.15 26.00
N PRO A 103 -8.71 -1.41 26.14
CA PRO A 103 -8.31 -2.49 25.24
C PRO A 103 -8.81 -2.27 23.82
N THR A 104 -8.19 -2.94 22.87
CA THR A 104 -8.70 -3.03 21.50
C THR A 104 -10.04 -3.78 21.46
N VAL A 105 -10.89 -3.44 20.48
CA VAL A 105 -12.21 -4.08 20.32
C VAL A 105 -12.08 -5.54 19.89
N PHE A 106 -11.10 -5.82 19.08
CA PHE A 106 -10.69 -7.16 18.66
C PHE A 106 -9.17 -7.26 18.68
N ASP A 107 -8.63 -8.23 19.40
CA ASP A 107 -7.18 -8.43 19.46
C ASP A 107 -6.72 -9.41 18.37
N MET A 108 -6.22 -8.84 17.27
CA MET A 108 -5.66 -9.60 16.16
C MET A 108 -4.30 -10.23 16.48
N LEU A 109 -3.62 -9.79 17.55
CA LEU A 109 -2.27 -10.23 17.92
C LEU A 109 -2.24 -11.48 18.82
N VAL A 110 -3.41 -11.95 19.26
CA VAL A 110 -3.50 -13.17 20.07
C VAL A 110 -2.83 -14.33 19.33
N ASP A 111 -2.00 -15.06 20.04
CA ASP A 111 -1.29 -16.23 19.51
C ASP A 111 -2.27 -17.27 18.98
N ASN A 112 -1.92 -17.87 17.84
CA ASN A 112 -2.75 -18.86 17.13
C ASN A 112 -4.10 -18.32 16.60
N SER A 113 -4.31 -17.01 16.60
CA SER A 113 -5.48 -16.41 15.97
C SER A 113 -5.55 -16.75 14.48
N PHE A 114 -6.76 -16.67 13.89
CA PHE A 114 -6.90 -16.83 12.45
C PHE A 114 -6.10 -15.77 11.69
N PHE A 115 -5.97 -14.55 12.25
CA PHE A 115 -5.22 -13.46 11.65
C PHE A 115 -3.74 -13.81 11.48
N ARG A 116 -3.08 -14.29 12.53
CA ARG A 116 -1.66 -14.70 12.48
C ARG A 116 -1.41 -15.77 11.42
N LYS A 117 -2.29 -16.78 11.34
CA LYS A 117 -2.18 -17.87 10.34
C LYS A 117 -2.33 -17.36 8.91
N GLU A 118 -3.28 -16.46 8.67
CA GLU A 118 -3.50 -15.88 7.34
C GLU A 118 -2.38 -14.85 6.98
N GLU A 119 -1.85 -14.11 7.97
CA GLU A 119 -0.70 -13.22 7.81
C GLU A 119 0.55 -14.01 7.40
N ASP A 120 0.83 -15.14 8.05
CA ASP A 120 1.95 -16.03 7.70
C ASP A 120 1.81 -16.56 6.27
N LEU A 121 0.59 -16.89 5.85
CA LEU A 121 0.31 -17.32 4.50
C LEU A 121 0.57 -16.18 3.49
N LEU A 122 0.11 -14.97 3.76
CA LEU A 122 0.39 -13.80 2.91
C LEU A 122 1.89 -13.49 2.82
N ASN A 123 2.61 -13.62 3.92
CA ASN A 123 4.07 -13.46 3.95
C ASN A 123 4.78 -14.54 3.13
N ALA A 124 4.24 -15.77 3.09
CA ALA A 124 4.76 -16.81 2.21
C ALA A 124 4.55 -16.48 0.73
N TYR A 125 3.40 -15.89 0.35
CA TYR A 125 3.17 -15.39 -1.01
C TYR A 125 4.14 -14.25 -1.36
N ASN A 126 4.33 -13.28 -0.47
CA ASN A 126 5.28 -12.18 -0.69
C ASN A 126 6.69 -12.72 -0.99
N ARG A 127 7.19 -13.66 -0.16
CA ARG A 127 8.49 -14.29 -0.38
C ARG A 127 8.58 -15.04 -1.71
N LYS A 128 7.51 -15.74 -2.14
CA LYS A 128 7.50 -16.42 -3.45
C LYS A 128 7.57 -15.43 -4.61
N ILE A 129 6.81 -14.33 -4.52
CA ILE A 129 6.81 -13.26 -5.53
C ILE A 129 8.19 -12.62 -5.61
N GLU A 130 8.76 -12.21 -4.49
CA GLU A 130 10.11 -11.61 -4.41
C GLU A 130 11.18 -12.55 -4.98
N ASN A 131 11.17 -13.82 -4.57
CA ASN A 131 12.14 -14.81 -5.07
C ASN A 131 12.03 -15.01 -6.59
N LEU A 132 10.81 -15.02 -7.13
CA LEU A 132 10.61 -15.15 -8.58
C LEU A 132 11.08 -13.89 -9.32
N GLU A 133 10.77 -12.68 -8.80
CA GLU A 133 11.17 -11.40 -9.41
C GLU A 133 12.69 -11.21 -9.47
N ILE A 134 13.44 -11.77 -8.50
CA ILE A 134 14.91 -11.68 -8.45
C ILE A 134 15.60 -12.95 -8.96
N SER A 135 14.87 -13.97 -9.42
CA SER A 135 15.47 -15.21 -9.89
C SER A 135 16.36 -14.97 -11.13
N GLU A 136 17.53 -15.60 -11.14
CA GLU A 136 18.46 -15.49 -12.27
C GLU A 136 17.80 -15.94 -13.59
N ASP A 137 17.00 -16.99 -13.56
CA ASP A 137 16.31 -17.50 -14.73
C ASP A 137 15.35 -16.45 -15.33
N TYR A 138 14.53 -15.80 -14.50
CA TYR A 138 13.62 -14.77 -14.96
C TYR A 138 14.34 -13.53 -15.49
N LEU A 139 15.37 -13.07 -14.78
CA LEU A 139 16.17 -11.91 -15.19
C LEU A 139 16.93 -12.18 -16.49
N ASN A 140 17.51 -13.38 -16.64
CA ASN A 140 18.21 -13.78 -17.86
C ASN A 140 17.26 -13.86 -19.08
N GLU A 141 16.06 -14.43 -18.93
CA GLU A 141 15.07 -14.48 -20.03
C GLU A 141 14.64 -13.07 -20.47
N LEU A 142 14.45 -12.14 -19.52
CA LEU A 142 14.14 -10.74 -19.82
C LEU A 142 15.29 -10.04 -20.56
N GLU A 143 16.51 -10.27 -20.12
CA GLU A 143 17.71 -9.67 -20.72
C GLU A 143 17.97 -10.23 -22.12
N ASP A 144 17.85 -11.54 -22.30
CA ASP A 144 18.03 -12.22 -23.58
C ASP A 144 16.97 -11.76 -24.60
N PHE A 145 15.71 -11.65 -24.19
CA PHE A 145 14.67 -11.10 -25.06
C PHE A 145 14.99 -9.67 -25.48
N LYS A 146 15.41 -8.81 -24.54
CA LYS A 146 15.76 -7.40 -24.82
C LYS A 146 16.96 -7.29 -25.76
N LYS A 147 18.03 -8.04 -25.50
CA LYS A 147 19.24 -8.05 -26.36
C LYS A 147 18.92 -8.55 -27.77
N THR A 148 18.20 -9.66 -27.87
CA THR A 148 17.82 -10.26 -29.16
C THR A 148 16.91 -9.34 -29.96
N LYS A 149 16.00 -8.63 -29.31
CA LYS A 149 15.12 -7.65 -29.97
C LYS A 149 15.92 -6.49 -30.58
N ILE A 150 16.87 -5.92 -29.83
CA ILE A 150 17.75 -4.84 -30.33
C ILE A 150 18.59 -5.33 -31.50
N GLN A 151 19.14 -6.55 -31.40
CA GLN A 151 19.91 -7.15 -32.48
C GLN A 151 19.06 -7.34 -33.76
N ALA A 152 17.87 -7.89 -33.61
CA ALA A 152 16.94 -8.08 -34.73
C ALA A 152 16.59 -6.77 -35.44
N GLU A 153 16.25 -5.74 -34.67
CA GLU A 153 15.93 -4.42 -35.21
C GLU A 153 17.12 -3.80 -35.95
N THR A 154 18.32 -3.91 -35.36
CA THR A 154 19.57 -3.40 -35.96
C THR A 154 19.90 -4.11 -37.28
N GLU A 155 19.89 -5.45 -37.31
CA GLU A 155 20.21 -6.23 -38.52
C GLU A 155 19.20 -6.02 -39.62
N LEU A 156 17.90 -5.99 -39.28
CA LEU A 156 16.86 -5.71 -40.28
C LEU A 156 16.97 -4.28 -40.83
N GLN A 157 17.30 -3.32 -40.02
CA GLN A 157 17.51 -1.96 -40.49
C GLN A 157 18.74 -1.82 -41.37
N ASN A 158 19.86 -2.45 -40.99
CA ASN A 158 21.07 -2.50 -41.81
C ASN A 158 20.83 -3.14 -43.20
N GLN A 159 20.08 -4.25 -43.24
CA GLN A 159 19.72 -4.88 -44.50
C GLN A 159 18.82 -3.97 -45.37
N LYS A 160 17.86 -3.28 -44.77
CA LYS A 160 17.02 -2.29 -45.49
C LYS A 160 17.86 -1.13 -46.05
N ASN A 161 18.82 -0.62 -45.30
CA ASN A 161 19.73 0.45 -45.76
C ASN A 161 20.60 -0.06 -46.90
N ARG A 162 21.18 -1.26 -46.79
CA ARG A 162 21.94 -1.91 -47.85
C ARG A 162 21.12 -2.04 -49.13
N ILE A 163 19.88 -2.47 -49.05
CA ILE A 163 18.99 -2.57 -50.25
C ILE A 163 18.81 -1.19 -50.89
N LYS A 164 18.66 -0.13 -50.12
CA LYS A 164 18.54 1.24 -50.68
C LYS A 164 19.83 1.69 -51.37
N GLU A 165 20.99 1.46 -50.74
CA GLU A 165 22.31 1.78 -51.32
C GLU A 165 22.55 1.02 -52.58
N GLN A 166 22.32 -0.28 -52.56
CA GLN A 166 22.49 -1.13 -53.76
C GLN A 166 21.51 -0.77 -54.88
N LYS A 167 20.31 -0.26 -54.57
CA LYS A 167 19.39 0.26 -55.59
C LYS A 167 20.00 1.48 -56.29
N ILE A 168 20.57 2.44 -55.54
CA ILE A 168 21.23 3.62 -56.11
C ILE A 168 22.39 3.20 -56.99
N LEU A 169 23.24 2.29 -56.54
CA LEU A 169 24.37 1.78 -57.32
C LEU A 169 23.94 1.04 -58.61
N ARG A 170 22.84 0.31 -58.59
CA ARG A 170 22.28 -0.33 -59.78
C ARG A 170 21.72 0.71 -60.77
N ASP A 171 21.09 1.76 -60.29
CA ASP A 171 20.58 2.83 -61.15
C ASP A 171 21.73 3.63 -61.77
N GLU A 172 22.81 3.92 -61.02
CA GLU A 172 24.04 4.54 -61.57
C GLU A 172 24.69 3.65 -62.61
N ARG A 173 24.88 2.33 -62.37
CA ARG A 173 25.44 1.37 -63.32
C ARG A 173 24.58 1.31 -64.61
N ARG A 174 23.27 1.37 -64.51
CA ARG A 174 22.36 1.37 -65.65
C ARG A 174 22.58 2.62 -66.53
N ILE A 175 22.67 3.80 -65.95
CA ILE A 175 22.90 5.05 -66.66
C ILE A 175 24.28 5.05 -67.38
N GLN A 176 25.33 4.56 -66.69
CA GLN A 176 26.68 4.53 -67.28
C GLN A 176 26.80 3.61 -68.48
N ILE A 177 26.08 2.49 -68.54
CA ILE A 177 26.22 1.45 -69.56
C ILE A 177 25.19 1.61 -70.70
N GLU A 178 24.10 2.31 -70.50
CA GLU A 178 23.01 2.49 -71.48
C GLU A 178 23.47 3.02 -72.81
N ALA A 179 24.53 3.90 -72.85
CA ALA A 179 25.10 4.50 -74.04
C ALA A 179 26.16 3.64 -74.72
N THR A 180 26.59 2.51 -74.12
CA THR A 180 27.73 1.70 -74.55
C THR A 180 27.39 0.30 -75.04
N LEU A 181 26.19 -0.25 -74.71
CA LEU A 181 25.74 -1.60 -75.03
C LEU A 181 24.72 -1.57 -76.17
N ASN A 182 24.69 -2.65 -76.94
CA ASN A 182 23.59 -2.90 -77.87
C ASN A 182 22.33 -3.41 -77.14
N GLU A 183 21.19 -3.53 -77.85
CA GLU A 183 19.89 -3.86 -77.22
C GLU A 183 19.90 -5.26 -76.56
N GLU A 184 20.57 -6.23 -77.05
CA GLU A 184 20.64 -7.62 -76.52
C GLU A 184 21.51 -7.64 -75.26
N GLU A 185 22.66 -7.03 -75.27
CA GLU A 185 23.56 -6.85 -74.12
C GLU A 185 22.90 -6.00 -72.97
N LEU A 186 22.15 -4.98 -73.33
CA LEU A 186 21.41 -4.19 -72.39
C LEU A 186 20.29 -4.96 -71.69
N LEU A 187 19.61 -5.83 -72.41
CA LEU A 187 18.60 -6.75 -71.90
C LEU A 187 19.21 -7.72 -70.87
N GLU A 188 20.29 -8.40 -71.23
CA GLU A 188 21.00 -9.29 -70.29
C GLU A 188 21.49 -8.61 -69.07
N PHE A 189 22.04 -7.41 -69.16
CA PHE A 189 22.49 -6.61 -68.05
C PHE A 189 21.34 -6.22 -67.08
N ASN A 190 20.18 -5.82 -67.63
CA ASN A 190 19.02 -5.52 -66.84
C ASN A 190 18.44 -6.74 -66.12
N ILE A 191 18.50 -7.93 -66.74
CA ILE A 191 18.14 -9.20 -66.10
C ILE A 191 19.06 -9.48 -64.90
N GLN A 192 20.38 -9.28 -65.04
CA GLN A 192 21.33 -9.46 -63.93
C GLN A 192 21.01 -8.51 -62.75
N LEU A 193 20.80 -7.22 -63.02
CA LEU A 193 20.43 -6.26 -62.01
C LEU A 193 19.10 -6.59 -61.27
N ALA A 194 18.13 -7.13 -62.04
CA ALA A 194 16.87 -7.61 -61.47
C ALA A 194 17.07 -8.82 -60.56
N GLU A 195 17.94 -9.74 -60.92
CA GLU A 195 18.29 -10.90 -60.08
C GLU A 195 19.00 -10.50 -58.80
N GLU A 196 19.96 -9.53 -58.87
CA GLU A 196 20.59 -8.98 -57.68
C GLU A 196 19.55 -8.41 -56.70
N SER A 197 18.64 -7.57 -57.21
CA SER A 197 17.56 -6.98 -56.41
C SER A 197 16.63 -8.04 -55.78
N LYS A 198 16.31 -9.10 -56.57
CA LYS A 198 15.49 -10.21 -56.10
C LYS A 198 16.18 -11.01 -55.00
N LYS A 199 17.49 -11.27 -55.10
CA LYS A 199 18.27 -11.96 -54.06
C LYS A 199 18.26 -11.18 -52.75
N GLU A 200 18.46 -9.88 -52.79
CA GLU A 200 18.42 -9.00 -51.58
C GLU A 200 17.03 -8.99 -50.92
N SER A 201 15.97 -8.90 -51.71
CA SER A 201 14.60 -8.96 -51.21
C SER A 201 14.25 -10.31 -50.57
N ILE A 202 14.75 -11.42 -51.15
CA ILE A 202 14.60 -12.77 -50.61
C ILE A 202 15.37 -12.88 -49.28
N LEU A 203 16.58 -12.33 -49.21
CA LEU A 203 17.37 -12.32 -47.98
C LEU A 203 16.65 -11.56 -46.86
N LEU A 204 16.13 -10.33 -47.12
CA LEU A 204 15.37 -9.58 -46.15
C LEU A 204 14.14 -10.34 -45.64
N LYS A 205 13.41 -11.01 -46.54
CA LYS A 205 12.25 -11.84 -46.16
C LYS A 205 12.65 -13.00 -45.23
N LYS A 206 13.79 -13.67 -45.55
CA LYS A 206 14.33 -14.78 -44.75
C LYS A 206 14.76 -14.26 -43.36
N MET A 207 15.48 -13.15 -43.29
CA MET A 207 15.89 -12.52 -42.02
C MET A 207 14.68 -12.11 -41.18
N THR A 208 13.68 -11.50 -41.79
CA THR A 208 12.45 -11.09 -41.07
C THR A 208 11.73 -12.32 -40.49
N LYS A 209 11.64 -13.42 -41.26
CA LYS A 209 11.02 -14.65 -40.75
C LYS A 209 11.83 -15.28 -39.63
N TYR A 210 13.14 -15.30 -39.75
CA TYR A 210 14.05 -15.84 -38.73
C TYR A 210 13.90 -15.08 -37.41
N TRP A 211 14.03 -13.74 -37.43
CA TRP A 211 13.93 -12.92 -36.25
C TRP A 211 12.54 -12.95 -35.59
N LYS A 212 11.48 -13.02 -36.43
CA LYS A 212 10.12 -13.18 -35.92
C LYS A 212 9.97 -14.49 -35.12
N LEU A 213 10.45 -15.60 -35.62
CA LEU A 213 10.36 -16.89 -34.93
C LEU A 213 11.24 -16.91 -33.66
N THR A 214 12.46 -16.37 -33.73
CA THR A 214 13.36 -16.30 -32.59
C THR A 214 12.77 -15.47 -31.46
N LEU A 215 12.23 -14.29 -31.76
CA LEU A 215 11.59 -13.43 -30.73
C LEU A 215 10.34 -14.08 -30.17
N GLN A 216 9.53 -14.73 -30.99
CA GLN A 216 8.34 -15.45 -30.52
C GLN A 216 8.73 -16.58 -29.55
N THR A 217 9.77 -17.34 -29.83
CA THR A 217 10.22 -18.41 -28.91
C THR A 217 10.71 -17.87 -27.57
N LEU A 218 11.42 -16.74 -27.58
CA LEU A 218 11.86 -16.09 -26.34
C LEU A 218 10.70 -15.48 -25.56
N GLU A 219 9.74 -14.87 -26.25
CA GLU A 219 8.52 -14.33 -25.64
C GLU A 219 7.70 -15.44 -24.96
N GLU A 220 7.52 -16.60 -25.63
CA GLU A 220 6.82 -17.76 -25.08
C GLU A 220 7.48 -18.28 -23.78
N LYS A 221 8.81 -18.29 -23.72
CA LYS A 221 9.56 -18.65 -22.49
C LYS A 221 9.33 -17.63 -21.37
N GLY A 222 9.47 -16.35 -21.68
CA GLY A 222 9.25 -15.29 -20.69
C GLY A 222 7.80 -15.23 -20.16
N LEU A 223 6.81 -15.63 -20.98
CA LEU A 223 5.40 -15.70 -20.60
C LEU A 223 5.14 -16.71 -19.46
N VAL A 224 5.93 -17.77 -19.34
CA VAL A 224 5.78 -18.75 -18.25
C VAL A 224 5.97 -18.05 -16.91
N PHE A 225 7.09 -17.33 -16.73
CA PHE A 225 7.39 -16.59 -15.51
C PHE A 225 6.40 -15.45 -15.27
N SER A 226 6.06 -14.70 -16.30
CA SER A 226 5.11 -13.59 -16.23
C SER A 226 3.72 -14.04 -15.79
N ASN A 227 3.25 -15.17 -16.30
CA ASN A 227 1.96 -15.77 -15.92
C ASN A 227 1.98 -16.26 -14.47
N GLU A 228 3.05 -16.95 -14.05
CA GLU A 228 3.21 -17.42 -12.67
C GLU A 228 3.23 -16.24 -11.70
N LEU A 229 3.99 -15.19 -12.01
CA LEU A 229 4.07 -13.97 -11.21
C LEU A 229 2.70 -13.27 -11.09
N THR A 230 1.97 -13.19 -12.20
CA THR A 230 0.62 -12.61 -12.24
C THR A 230 -0.33 -13.43 -11.38
N GLN A 231 -0.33 -14.74 -11.51
CA GLN A 231 -1.16 -15.64 -10.71
C GLN A 231 -0.86 -15.51 -9.21
N LEU A 232 0.41 -15.52 -8.81
CA LEU A 232 0.80 -15.34 -7.40
C LEU A 232 0.34 -14.00 -6.83
N LYS A 233 0.45 -12.91 -7.60
CA LYS A 233 -0.02 -11.57 -7.20
C LYS A 233 -1.54 -11.52 -7.06
N GLU A 234 -2.28 -12.14 -7.97
CA GLU A 234 -3.75 -12.22 -7.91
C GLU A 234 -4.23 -13.05 -6.72
N GLU A 235 -3.63 -14.22 -6.49
CA GLU A 235 -3.95 -15.06 -5.34
C GLU A 235 -3.65 -14.36 -4.02
N ARG A 236 -2.51 -13.70 -3.92
CA ARG A 236 -2.14 -12.90 -2.74
C ARG A 236 -3.14 -11.78 -2.50
N LYS A 237 -3.55 -11.06 -3.55
CA LYS A 237 -4.55 -9.99 -3.48
C LYS A 237 -5.90 -10.51 -3.00
N ALA A 238 -6.38 -11.63 -3.56
CA ALA A 238 -7.64 -12.24 -3.17
C ALA A 238 -7.63 -12.70 -1.70
N LYS A 239 -6.53 -13.32 -1.23
CA LYS A 239 -6.37 -13.72 0.17
C LYS A 239 -6.31 -12.53 1.11
N SER A 240 -5.62 -11.45 0.75
CA SER A 240 -5.57 -10.22 1.54
C SER A 240 -6.96 -9.58 1.68
N ALA A 241 -7.74 -9.53 0.61
CA ALA A 241 -9.11 -9.03 0.64
C ALA A 241 -10.03 -9.92 1.51
N ALA A 242 -9.89 -11.24 1.41
CA ALA A 242 -10.65 -12.17 2.24
C ALA A 242 -10.30 -12.04 3.73
N LEU A 243 -9.01 -11.87 4.07
CA LEU A 243 -8.59 -11.63 5.44
C LEU A 243 -9.16 -10.32 5.99
N GLN A 244 -9.15 -9.25 5.18
CA GLN A 244 -9.73 -7.96 5.57
C GLN A 244 -11.24 -8.09 5.85
N GLN A 245 -11.99 -8.83 5.03
CA GLN A 245 -13.42 -9.06 5.27
C GLN A 245 -13.67 -9.86 6.56
N LYS A 246 -12.85 -10.88 6.86
CA LYS A 246 -12.93 -11.60 8.13
C LYS A 246 -12.67 -10.67 9.32
N LEU A 247 -11.65 -9.80 9.23
CA LEU A 247 -11.37 -8.81 10.28
C LEU A 247 -12.56 -7.87 10.51
N PHE A 248 -13.16 -7.35 9.46
CA PHE A 248 -14.32 -6.47 9.57
C PHE A 248 -15.53 -7.15 10.22
N ALA A 249 -15.67 -8.45 10.09
CA ALA A 249 -16.73 -9.22 10.77
C ALA A 249 -16.48 -9.34 12.28
N GLU A 250 -15.23 -9.49 12.70
CA GLU A 250 -14.83 -9.59 14.10
C GLU A 250 -14.95 -8.26 14.86
N TYR A 251 -14.67 -7.13 14.20
CA TYR A 251 -14.88 -5.83 14.80
C TYR A 251 -16.38 -5.53 14.95
N SER A 252 -16.85 -5.60 16.18
CA SER A 252 -18.26 -5.34 16.52
C SER A 252 -18.33 -4.34 17.68
N PHE A 253 -19.06 -3.26 17.48
CA PHE A 253 -19.14 -2.14 18.40
C PHE A 253 -20.49 -2.07 19.10
N PHE A 254 -20.48 -1.69 20.38
CA PHE A 254 -21.69 -1.34 21.10
C PHE A 254 -22.06 0.12 20.84
N ASN A 255 -23.37 0.38 20.79
CA ASN A 255 -23.92 1.73 20.87
C ASN A 255 -24.40 2.03 22.31
N GLN A 256 -24.96 3.22 22.53
CA GLN A 256 -25.48 3.65 23.84
C GLN A 256 -26.64 2.79 24.37
N TYR A 257 -27.29 1.99 23.51
CA TYR A 257 -28.38 1.05 23.88
C TYR A 257 -27.86 -0.37 24.07
N LYS A 258 -26.56 -0.57 24.07
CA LYS A 258 -25.90 -1.89 24.13
C LYS A 258 -26.24 -2.82 22.95
N GLU A 259 -26.72 -2.24 21.85
CA GLU A 259 -26.86 -2.98 20.61
C GLU A 259 -25.48 -3.16 19.95
N LYS A 260 -25.22 -4.38 19.49
CA LYS A 260 -23.94 -4.74 18.85
C LYS A 260 -24.06 -4.71 17.34
N LYS A 261 -23.20 -3.97 16.65
CA LYS A 261 -23.16 -3.90 15.19
C LYS A 261 -21.74 -4.08 14.69
N SER A 262 -21.56 -4.97 13.71
CA SER A 262 -20.23 -5.20 13.11
C SER A 262 -19.80 -4.01 12.25
N LEU A 263 -18.48 -3.84 12.10
CA LEU A 263 -17.89 -2.77 11.29
C LEU A 263 -18.42 -2.80 9.85
N GLY A 264 -18.51 -3.99 9.24
CA GLY A 264 -19.10 -4.14 7.91
C GLY A 264 -20.52 -3.59 7.82
N LYS A 265 -21.37 -3.84 8.83
CA LYS A 265 -22.74 -3.31 8.86
C LYS A 265 -22.81 -1.80 9.13
N ILE A 266 -21.82 -1.22 9.83
CA ILE A 266 -21.77 0.22 10.08
C ILE A 266 -21.46 0.99 8.80
N PHE A 267 -20.60 0.44 7.94
CA PHE A 267 -20.08 1.06 6.71
C PHE A 267 -20.63 0.42 5.42
N ASP A 268 -21.78 -0.25 5.46
CA ASP A 268 -22.42 -0.92 4.32
C ASP A 268 -21.42 -1.81 3.53
N ASN A 269 -20.61 -2.59 4.27
CA ASN A 269 -19.55 -3.49 3.80
C ASN A 269 -18.35 -2.83 3.11
N ASN A 270 -18.19 -1.53 3.27
CA ASN A 270 -17.02 -0.81 2.73
C ASN A 270 -16.34 0.10 3.78
N PRO A 271 -15.90 -0.45 4.94
CA PRO A 271 -15.20 0.34 5.94
C PRO A 271 -13.82 0.78 5.44
N PRO A 272 -13.36 1.98 5.82
CA PRO A 272 -11.98 2.39 5.58
C PRO A 272 -10.98 1.41 6.21
N ALA A 273 -9.80 1.28 5.61
CA ALA A 273 -8.73 0.47 6.18
C ALA A 273 -8.39 0.98 7.59
N GLY A 274 -8.32 0.06 8.57
CA GLY A 274 -8.01 0.41 9.97
C GLY A 274 -9.15 1.03 10.76
N ALA A 275 -10.36 1.18 10.22
CA ALA A 275 -11.50 1.82 10.90
C ALA A 275 -11.84 1.20 12.28
N GLY A 276 -11.57 -0.09 12.49
CA GLY A 276 -11.73 -0.76 13.80
C GLY A 276 -10.68 -0.41 14.84
N GLU A 277 -9.56 0.17 14.42
CA GLU A 277 -8.38 0.42 15.25
C GLU A 277 -8.20 1.88 15.68
N CYS A 278 -9.08 2.78 15.27
CA CYS A 278 -9.02 4.17 15.67
C CYS A 278 -9.31 4.33 17.18
N ALA A 279 -8.79 5.40 17.81
CA ALA A 279 -8.94 5.64 19.24
C ALA A 279 -10.42 5.91 19.61
N ALA A 280 -11.13 6.72 18.86
CA ALA A 280 -12.54 7.05 19.12
C ALA A 280 -13.47 5.81 19.21
N PRO A 281 -13.50 4.88 18.25
CA PRO A 281 -14.33 3.69 18.36
C PRO A 281 -13.93 2.77 19.52
N LYS A 282 -12.65 2.66 19.87
CA LYS A 282 -12.21 1.91 21.06
C LYS A 282 -12.78 2.53 22.34
N LEU A 283 -12.68 3.85 22.49
CA LEU A 283 -13.18 4.61 23.64
C LEU A 283 -14.70 4.47 23.80
N LEU A 284 -15.45 4.68 22.72
CA LEU A 284 -16.92 4.61 22.77
C LEU A 284 -17.40 3.17 23.03
N HIS A 285 -16.78 2.18 22.38
CA HIS A 285 -17.08 0.78 22.62
C HIS A 285 -16.89 0.40 24.08
N TYR A 286 -15.72 0.77 24.65
CA TYR A 286 -15.41 0.50 26.05
C TYR A 286 -16.38 1.23 27.00
N ALA A 287 -16.69 2.49 26.74
CA ALA A 287 -17.62 3.26 27.55
C ALA A 287 -19.01 2.61 27.59
N PHE A 288 -19.58 2.27 26.42
CA PHE A 288 -20.90 1.63 26.34
C PHE A 288 -20.92 0.23 26.93
N GLN A 289 -19.84 -0.53 26.80
CA GLN A 289 -19.72 -1.87 27.38
C GLN A 289 -19.74 -1.81 28.93
N ASN A 290 -19.21 -0.74 29.51
CA ASN A 290 -18.99 -0.58 30.94
C ASN A 290 -19.93 0.42 31.60
N ASP A 291 -21.08 0.74 31.01
CA ASP A 291 -22.10 1.65 31.57
C ASP A 291 -21.59 3.06 31.89
N LEU A 292 -20.59 3.50 31.12
CA LEU A 292 -20.10 4.87 31.18
C LEU A 292 -20.84 5.72 30.15
N LYS A 293 -21.34 6.89 30.58
CA LYS A 293 -22.02 7.86 29.73
C LYS A 293 -20.98 8.80 29.11
N PRO A 294 -20.77 8.75 27.75
CA PRO A 294 -19.91 9.70 27.06
C PRO A 294 -20.39 11.14 27.19
N ILE A 295 -19.47 12.07 27.47
CA ILE A 295 -19.76 13.50 27.65
C ILE A 295 -19.11 14.32 26.52
N CYS A 296 -17.79 14.19 26.35
CA CYS A 296 -17.02 14.83 25.27
C CYS A 296 -15.75 14.07 25.02
N MET A 297 -15.15 14.27 23.83
CA MET A 297 -13.90 13.62 23.47
C MET A 297 -13.01 14.55 22.65
N ALA A 298 -11.72 14.20 22.59
CA ALA A 298 -10.75 14.83 21.72
C ALA A 298 -9.72 13.81 21.29
N GLU A 299 -9.14 14.02 20.10
CA GLU A 299 -8.02 13.25 19.60
C GLU A 299 -6.90 14.20 19.21
N PHE A 300 -5.65 13.81 19.44
CA PHE A 300 -4.48 14.62 19.14
C PHE A 300 -3.36 13.77 18.57
N TRP A 301 -2.50 14.41 17.78
CA TRP A 301 -1.32 13.77 17.22
C TRP A 301 -0.15 13.86 18.20
N TRP A 302 0.59 12.75 18.33
CA TRP A 302 1.80 12.66 19.13
C TRP A 302 2.96 12.15 18.29
N GLY A 303 4.04 12.93 18.19
CA GLY A 303 5.24 12.58 17.43
C GLY A 303 5.42 13.35 16.13
N GLN A 304 6.35 12.85 15.32
CA GLN A 304 6.67 13.42 14.02
C GLN A 304 5.50 13.24 13.03
N SER A 305 5.33 14.20 12.13
CA SER A 305 4.33 14.15 11.07
C SER A 305 4.55 12.94 10.12
N PRO A 306 3.51 12.21 9.73
CA PRO A 306 3.64 11.18 8.71
C PRO A 306 3.90 11.81 7.32
N ASN A 307 4.50 11.04 6.40
CA ASN A 307 4.78 11.53 5.04
C ASN A 307 3.50 11.76 4.19
N SER A 308 2.40 11.11 4.55
CA SER A 308 1.14 11.15 3.80
C SER A 308 0.26 12.35 4.13
N GLU A 309 0.43 12.98 5.29
CA GLU A 309 -0.43 14.04 5.79
C GLU A 309 0.32 14.89 6.80
N VAL A 310 0.14 16.21 6.75
CA VAL A 310 0.79 17.12 7.72
C VAL A 310 0.03 17.08 9.04
N ARG A 311 0.69 16.55 10.10
CA ARG A 311 0.18 16.52 11.47
C ARG A 311 1.22 17.09 12.42
N GLN A 312 0.78 17.99 13.29
CA GLN A 312 1.67 18.64 14.24
C GLN A 312 1.54 17.99 15.63
N HIS A 313 2.67 17.82 16.27
CA HIS A 313 2.76 17.27 17.62
C HIS A 313 1.88 18.04 18.61
N LYS A 314 1.10 17.31 19.43
CA LYS A 314 0.12 17.83 20.42
C LYS A 314 -1.10 18.54 19.85
N GLN A 315 -1.21 18.74 18.52
CA GLN A 315 -2.41 19.35 17.95
C GLN A 315 -3.59 18.38 17.90
N PHE A 316 -4.79 18.95 18.11
CA PHE A 316 -6.05 18.23 18.00
C PHE A 316 -6.45 18.07 16.52
N TYR A 317 -6.96 16.89 16.18
CA TYR A 317 -7.44 16.53 14.84
C TYR A 317 -8.76 15.78 14.94
N PRO A 318 -9.65 15.94 13.96
CA PRO A 318 -10.77 15.02 13.79
C PRO A 318 -10.21 13.67 13.32
N SER A 319 -10.76 12.60 13.81
CA SER A 319 -10.37 11.25 13.39
C SER A 319 -11.37 10.65 12.43
#